data_c466d14ee4102958a717b17d228cdd47
#
_entry.id   c466d14ee4102958a717b17d228cdd47
#
_cell.length_a   1.000
_cell.length_b   1.000
_cell.length_c   1.000
_cell.angle_alpha   90.00
_cell.angle_beta   90.00
_cell.angle_gamma   90.00
#
_symmetry.space_group_name_H-M   'P 1'
#
loop_
_entity.id
_entity.type
_entity.pdbx_description
1 polymer ?
#
loop_
_entity_poly.entity_id
_entity_poly.type
_entity_poly.pdbx_seq_one_letter_code
_entity_poly.pdbx_strand_id
1 'polypeptide(L)'
;MAALKLCILSSEIVPYAKTGGLADVAGALVRNLGAIGHAVRAFMPLYPVVRRNHPGLKPVSGVPRMALIIGATEYWFSLLTANYPDTDIPMYFIDCPTLFDRGGIYTEDPDEHRRFLLFTRAALESCRLLGFGPDIFHCNDWHTAFLPLYLKTQYRTDALLGRAKSLMTIHNIGYQGLIPSAAAADLGLGAAWSMLDQGDLARGVINSLKIGIRHADGVSTVSPTYAREICDAPLGMGLEATLRERPDRVTGILNGVDYQEWDPRHDPHLSAHFEPHDLRGKLINKEMLIVTLQLKMPTTQPLIGMVTRLTEQKGIDLLFESLPALLQAREFGMAVLGNGDPRYTDFFKTLARRFPDRVSYRLGFDEPLAHLIEAGSDIFLMPSRYEPCGLNQMYSLRYGTIPIVRNTGGLADSVQHFDPSTGRGTGCVFNDYDAPAVRWAINTVLDWHADPRCWMPLMQNAMAKDFSWTRQIREYDSLYRSLITA
;
A
#
# COMPACT_ATOMS: atom_id res chain seq x y z
N MET A 1 -10.67 9.06 25.93
CA MET A 1 -11.94 8.88 25.17
C MET A 1 -12.35 7.41 25.28
N ALA A 2 -13.66 7.08 25.06
CA ALA A 2 -14.12 5.70 25.11
C ALA A 2 -13.43 4.83 24.05
N ALA A 3 -13.13 3.59 24.38
CA ALA A 3 -12.60 2.59 23.46
C ALA A 3 -13.69 2.20 22.43
N LEU A 4 -13.33 2.12 21.17
CA LEU A 4 -14.20 1.65 20.09
C LEU A 4 -13.97 0.16 19.83
N LYS A 5 -15.01 -0.51 19.33
CA LYS A 5 -14.92 -1.86 18.79
C LYS A 5 -14.71 -1.76 17.27
N LEU A 6 -13.55 -2.15 16.79
CA LEU A 6 -13.17 -2.01 15.39
C LEU A 6 -13.02 -3.38 14.74
N CYS A 7 -13.61 -3.55 13.57
CA CYS A 7 -13.45 -4.73 12.74
C CYS A 7 -12.73 -4.34 11.45
N ILE A 8 -11.49 -4.81 11.28
CA ILE A 8 -10.68 -4.54 10.09
C ILE A 8 -10.76 -5.72 9.15
N LEU A 9 -11.19 -5.48 7.90
CA LEU A 9 -11.18 -6.48 6.84
C LEU A 9 -10.18 -6.10 5.78
N SER A 10 -9.29 -7.02 5.44
CA SER A 10 -8.32 -6.85 4.36
C SER A 10 -8.03 -8.18 3.67
N SER A 11 -7.78 -8.12 2.36
CA SER A 11 -7.35 -9.28 1.58
C SER A 11 -5.93 -9.74 1.93
N GLU A 12 -5.11 -8.84 2.46
CA GLU A 12 -3.74 -9.11 2.91
C GLU A 12 -3.42 -8.29 4.17
N ILE A 13 -2.69 -8.89 5.10
CA ILE A 13 -2.23 -8.27 6.36
C ILE A 13 -0.85 -8.84 6.70
N VAL A 14 0.17 -7.99 6.89
CA VAL A 14 1.47 -8.46 7.41
C VAL A 14 1.34 -8.93 8.85
N PRO A 15 2.13 -9.93 9.28
CA PRO A 15 3.13 -10.69 8.51
C PRO A 15 2.56 -11.91 7.78
N TYR A 16 1.25 -12.06 7.70
CA TYR A 16 0.60 -13.29 7.21
C TYR A 16 0.61 -13.40 5.69
N ALA A 17 0.24 -12.32 4.99
CA ALA A 17 0.21 -12.29 3.52
C ALA A 17 0.48 -10.87 3.02
N LYS A 18 1.33 -10.74 1.98
CA LYS A 18 1.73 -9.45 1.41
C LYS A 18 2.00 -9.57 -0.08
N THR A 19 1.42 -8.65 -0.85
CA THR A 19 1.77 -8.39 -2.25
C THR A 19 2.12 -6.92 -2.49
N GLY A 20 1.65 -6.03 -1.60
CA GLY A 20 1.85 -4.59 -1.71
C GLY A 20 1.65 -3.85 -0.40
N GLY A 21 1.61 -2.51 -0.47
CA GLY A 21 1.50 -1.65 0.70
C GLY A 21 0.19 -1.77 1.48
N LEU A 22 -0.86 -2.38 0.90
CA LEU A 22 -2.11 -2.66 1.62
C LEU A 22 -1.85 -3.52 2.87
N ALA A 23 -1.02 -4.55 2.73
CA ALA A 23 -0.69 -5.46 3.83
C ALA A 23 0.01 -4.73 4.99
N ASP A 24 0.95 -3.84 4.68
CA ASP A 24 1.67 -3.03 5.67
C ASP A 24 0.72 -2.12 6.43
N VAL A 25 -0.16 -1.42 5.70
CA VAL A 25 -1.16 -0.52 6.30
C VAL A 25 -2.15 -1.29 7.19
N ALA A 26 -2.70 -2.40 6.69
CA ALA A 26 -3.67 -3.18 7.45
C ALA A 26 -3.05 -3.77 8.73
N GLY A 27 -1.82 -4.29 8.67
CA GLY A 27 -1.09 -4.78 9.83
C GLY A 27 -0.79 -3.67 10.86
N ALA A 28 -0.34 -2.52 10.37
CA ALA A 28 -0.08 -1.37 11.22
C ALA A 28 -1.35 -0.81 11.89
N LEU A 29 -2.48 -0.76 11.16
CA LEU A 29 -3.77 -0.38 11.74
C LEU A 29 -4.17 -1.33 12.88
N VAL A 30 -4.06 -2.65 12.68
CA VAL A 30 -4.37 -3.64 13.71
C VAL A 30 -3.54 -3.35 14.97
N ARG A 31 -2.21 -3.27 14.85
CA ARG A 31 -1.29 -3.06 15.97
C ARG A 31 -1.55 -1.71 16.67
N ASN A 32 -1.56 -0.62 15.91
CA ASN A 32 -1.54 0.71 16.50
C ASN A 32 -2.91 1.14 17.04
N LEU A 33 -4.03 0.69 16.45
CA LEU A 33 -5.37 0.93 17.02
C LEU A 33 -5.55 0.18 18.35
N GLY A 34 -5.05 -1.04 18.44
CA GLY A 34 -5.01 -1.76 19.71
C GLY A 34 -4.13 -1.07 20.76
N ALA A 35 -2.96 -0.58 20.36
CA ALA A 35 -2.02 0.11 21.25
C ALA A 35 -2.61 1.40 21.86
N ILE A 36 -3.51 2.10 21.14
CA ILE A 36 -4.22 3.27 21.70
C ILE A 36 -5.53 2.91 22.44
N GLY A 37 -5.77 1.59 22.66
CA GLY A 37 -6.82 1.09 23.56
C GLY A 37 -8.15 0.75 22.90
N HIS A 38 -8.24 0.62 21.57
CA HIS A 38 -9.43 0.11 20.91
C HIS A 38 -9.53 -1.41 20.99
N ALA A 39 -10.76 -1.94 21.00
CA ALA A 39 -11.02 -3.37 20.88
C ALA A 39 -11.03 -3.78 19.41
N VAL A 40 -9.86 -4.13 18.87
CA VAL A 40 -9.66 -4.46 17.45
C VAL A 40 -9.85 -5.96 17.22
N ARG A 41 -10.53 -6.31 16.13
CA ARG A 41 -10.54 -7.64 15.52
C ARG A 41 -10.25 -7.50 14.03
N ALA A 42 -9.42 -8.38 13.48
CA ALA A 42 -9.09 -8.33 12.07
C ALA A 42 -9.40 -9.65 11.37
N PHE A 43 -9.84 -9.54 10.11
CA PHE A 43 -10.21 -10.68 9.27
C PHE A 43 -9.43 -10.65 7.97
N MET A 44 -8.97 -11.82 7.53
CA MET A 44 -8.40 -12.03 6.21
C MET A 44 -8.72 -13.44 5.69
N PRO A 45 -8.64 -13.70 4.36
CA PRO A 45 -8.72 -15.05 3.84
C PRO A 45 -7.53 -15.91 4.28
N LEU A 46 -7.75 -17.20 4.46
CA LEU A 46 -6.67 -18.15 4.73
C LEU A 46 -6.07 -18.66 3.42
N TYR A 47 -4.99 -18.07 2.98
CA TYR A 47 -4.25 -18.51 1.78
C TYR A 47 -3.25 -19.64 2.11
N PRO A 48 -2.83 -20.47 1.11
CA PRO A 48 -1.83 -21.52 1.31
C PRO A 48 -0.51 -21.03 1.90
N VAL A 49 -0.07 -19.81 1.54
CA VAL A 49 1.15 -19.21 2.09
C VAL A 49 1.01 -18.97 3.60
N VAL A 50 -0.14 -18.49 4.06
CA VAL A 50 -0.42 -18.28 5.48
C VAL A 50 -0.38 -19.60 6.24
N ARG A 51 -1.07 -20.62 5.73
CA ARG A 51 -1.11 -21.95 6.34
C ARG A 51 0.28 -22.58 6.47
N ARG A 52 1.13 -22.42 5.44
CA ARG A 52 2.52 -22.95 5.47
C ARG A 52 3.40 -22.22 6.49
N ASN A 53 3.32 -20.90 6.51
CA ASN A 53 4.22 -20.07 7.31
C ASN A 53 3.75 -19.94 8.78
N HIS A 54 2.46 -20.16 9.05
CA HIS A 54 1.85 -20.04 10.38
C HIS A 54 1.09 -21.32 10.77
N PRO A 55 1.77 -22.45 11.01
CA PRO A 55 1.12 -23.73 11.32
C PRO A 55 0.40 -23.75 12.68
N GLY A 56 0.61 -22.72 13.51
CA GLY A 56 0.01 -22.59 14.84
C GLY A 56 -1.43 -22.05 14.86
N LEU A 57 -2.06 -21.80 13.71
CA LEU A 57 -3.46 -21.37 13.63
C LEU A 57 -4.40 -22.40 14.21
N LYS A 58 -5.36 -21.96 15.03
CA LYS A 58 -6.31 -22.85 15.73
C LYS A 58 -7.75 -22.57 15.28
N PRO A 59 -8.60 -23.60 15.16
CA PRO A 59 -10.03 -23.39 15.02
C PRO A 59 -10.57 -22.56 16.20
N VAL A 60 -11.49 -21.65 15.90
CA VAL A 60 -12.16 -20.88 16.96
C VAL A 60 -13.09 -21.79 17.73
N SER A 61 -12.90 -21.87 19.06
CA SER A 61 -13.72 -22.72 19.93
C SER A 61 -15.18 -22.29 19.91
N GLY A 62 -16.07 -23.27 19.79
CA GLY A 62 -17.51 -23.03 19.79
C GLY A 62 -18.09 -22.47 18.47
N VAL A 63 -17.26 -22.24 17.45
CA VAL A 63 -17.72 -21.83 16.13
C VAL A 63 -17.69 -23.04 15.19
N PRO A 64 -18.88 -23.51 14.72
CA PRO A 64 -18.94 -24.65 13.82
C PRO A 64 -18.45 -24.26 12.42
N ARG A 65 -18.21 -25.27 11.58
CA ARG A 65 -18.09 -25.04 10.14
C ARG A 65 -19.41 -24.51 9.59
N MET A 66 -19.33 -23.48 8.76
CA MET A 66 -20.49 -22.76 8.25
C MET A 66 -20.59 -22.86 6.74
N ALA A 67 -21.81 -22.70 6.21
CA ALA A 67 -22.06 -22.63 4.78
C ALA A 67 -22.60 -21.26 4.37
N LEU A 68 -22.15 -20.79 3.20
CA LEU A 68 -22.69 -19.60 2.53
C LEU A 68 -23.00 -19.94 1.08
N ILE A 69 -24.13 -19.46 0.61
CA ILE A 69 -24.55 -19.60 -0.80
C ILE A 69 -24.07 -18.35 -1.54
N ILE A 70 -23.26 -18.54 -2.58
CA ILE A 70 -22.85 -17.53 -3.54
C ILE A 70 -23.37 -17.95 -4.92
N GLY A 71 -24.33 -17.21 -5.45
CA GLY A 71 -25.07 -17.62 -6.63
C GLY A 71 -25.86 -18.92 -6.38
N ALA A 72 -25.56 -19.94 -7.14
CA ALA A 72 -26.18 -21.28 -7.00
C ALA A 72 -25.28 -22.27 -6.23
N THR A 73 -24.10 -21.84 -5.75
CA THR A 73 -23.09 -22.74 -5.16
C THR A 73 -23.01 -22.52 -3.65
N GLU A 74 -23.08 -23.63 -2.90
CA GLU A 74 -22.84 -23.64 -1.46
C GLU A 74 -21.34 -23.80 -1.19
N TYR A 75 -20.78 -22.88 -0.41
CA TYR A 75 -19.37 -22.90 0.04
C TYR A 75 -19.29 -23.08 1.54
N TRP A 76 -18.52 -24.06 1.96
CA TRP A 76 -18.27 -24.34 3.37
C TRP A 76 -16.97 -23.70 3.81
N PHE A 77 -17.01 -22.98 4.94
CA PHE A 77 -15.83 -22.37 5.52
C PHE A 77 -15.72 -22.63 7.03
N SER A 78 -14.51 -22.55 7.53
CA SER A 78 -14.18 -22.59 8.96
C SER A 78 -13.51 -21.29 9.38
N LEU A 79 -13.57 -20.98 10.66
CA LEU A 79 -12.89 -19.82 11.23
C LEU A 79 -11.69 -20.28 12.05
N LEU A 80 -10.48 -19.86 11.63
CA LEU A 80 -9.27 -20.07 12.39
C LEU A 80 -8.85 -18.74 13.03
N THR A 81 -8.03 -18.82 14.08
CA THR A 81 -7.55 -17.65 14.82
C THR A 81 -6.10 -17.82 15.28
N ALA A 82 -5.44 -16.68 15.42
CA ALA A 82 -4.20 -16.46 16.18
C ALA A 82 -4.27 -15.04 16.77
N ASN A 83 -3.37 -14.71 17.68
CA ASN A 83 -3.16 -13.32 18.03
C ASN A 83 -2.25 -12.64 16.99
N TYR A 84 -2.47 -11.34 16.73
CA TYR A 84 -1.53 -10.56 15.99
C TYR A 84 -0.18 -10.54 16.73
N PRO A 85 0.97 -10.69 16.03
CA PRO A 85 2.27 -10.83 16.69
C PRO A 85 2.53 -9.78 17.77
N ASP A 86 3.04 -10.23 18.91
CA ASP A 86 3.40 -9.42 20.08
C ASP A 86 2.21 -8.63 20.67
N THR A 87 0.99 -9.11 20.47
CA THR A 87 -0.24 -8.50 21.01
C THR A 87 -1.27 -9.55 21.42
N ASP A 88 -2.31 -9.11 22.15
CA ASP A 88 -3.49 -9.91 22.44
C ASP A 88 -4.64 -9.68 21.45
N ILE A 89 -4.38 -9.04 20.32
CA ILE A 89 -5.39 -8.69 19.30
C ILE A 89 -5.75 -9.93 18.49
N PRO A 90 -7.02 -10.39 18.49
CA PRO A 90 -7.39 -11.57 17.73
C PRO A 90 -7.45 -11.29 16.23
N MET A 91 -6.72 -12.12 15.48
CA MET A 91 -6.80 -12.26 14.03
C MET A 91 -7.69 -13.46 13.69
N TYR A 92 -8.53 -13.29 12.71
CA TYR A 92 -9.39 -14.34 12.18
C TYR A 92 -9.12 -14.62 10.71
N PHE A 93 -9.04 -15.90 10.38
CA PHE A 93 -8.75 -16.38 9.04
C PHE A 93 -9.96 -17.17 8.52
N ILE A 94 -10.52 -16.73 7.40
CA ILE A 94 -11.62 -17.44 6.72
C ILE A 94 -11.03 -18.57 5.88
N ASP A 95 -11.21 -19.78 6.35
CA ASP A 95 -10.72 -21.00 5.73
C ASP A 95 -11.78 -21.62 4.80
N CYS A 96 -11.68 -21.31 3.52
CA CYS A 96 -12.48 -21.93 2.46
C CYS A 96 -11.54 -22.41 1.35
N PRO A 97 -11.00 -23.65 1.43
CA PRO A 97 -10.01 -24.14 0.48
C PRO A 97 -10.50 -24.09 -0.97
N THR A 98 -11.77 -24.37 -1.22
CA THR A 98 -12.38 -24.30 -2.56
C THR A 98 -12.13 -22.94 -3.25
N LEU A 99 -12.08 -21.84 -2.49
CA LEU A 99 -11.90 -20.49 -3.02
C LEU A 99 -10.51 -19.93 -2.78
N PHE A 100 -9.83 -20.31 -1.68
CA PHE A 100 -8.57 -19.66 -1.31
C PHE A 100 -7.33 -20.51 -1.55
N ASP A 101 -7.44 -21.84 -1.74
CA ASP A 101 -6.31 -22.69 -2.12
C ASP A 101 -6.06 -22.59 -3.64
N ARG A 102 -5.51 -21.45 -4.04
CA ARG A 102 -5.13 -21.13 -5.42
C ARG A 102 -3.66 -20.72 -5.51
N GLY A 103 -3.16 -20.54 -6.73
CA GLY A 103 -1.75 -20.24 -7.00
C GLY A 103 -1.25 -18.88 -6.49
N GLY A 104 -2.14 -18.00 -6.03
CA GLY A 104 -1.79 -16.67 -5.54
C GLY A 104 -2.83 -16.06 -4.61
N ILE A 105 -2.45 -14.95 -3.98
CA ILE A 105 -3.37 -14.12 -3.19
C ILE A 105 -4.44 -13.53 -4.11
N TYR A 106 -4.03 -13.04 -5.27
CA TYR A 106 -4.90 -12.58 -6.36
C TYR A 106 -4.69 -13.45 -7.58
N THR A 107 -5.78 -13.73 -8.32
CA THR A 107 -5.77 -14.54 -9.53
C THR A 107 -6.57 -13.85 -10.64
N GLU A 108 -6.41 -14.32 -11.87
CA GLU A 108 -7.21 -13.87 -13.02
C GLU A 108 -8.39 -14.84 -13.32
N ASP A 109 -8.77 -15.65 -12.34
CA ASP A 109 -9.83 -16.63 -12.51
C ASP A 109 -11.20 -15.93 -12.71
N PRO A 110 -12.08 -16.44 -13.56
CA PRO A 110 -13.38 -15.82 -13.84
C PRO A 110 -14.29 -15.67 -12.63
N ASP A 111 -14.05 -16.43 -11.57
CA ASP A 111 -14.81 -16.43 -10.31
C ASP A 111 -14.05 -15.72 -9.15
N GLU A 112 -13.04 -14.91 -9.44
CA GLU A 112 -12.26 -14.18 -8.44
C GLU A 112 -13.15 -13.36 -7.49
N HIS A 113 -14.24 -12.78 -8.00
CA HIS A 113 -15.22 -12.05 -7.21
C HIS A 113 -15.89 -12.92 -6.12
N ARG A 114 -16.12 -14.22 -6.36
CA ARG A 114 -16.73 -15.13 -5.39
C ARG A 114 -15.88 -15.30 -4.14
N ARG A 115 -14.56 -15.27 -4.29
CA ARG A 115 -13.60 -15.33 -3.18
C ARG A 115 -13.87 -14.21 -2.18
N PHE A 116 -13.99 -13.00 -2.67
CA PHE A 116 -14.12 -11.82 -1.84
C PHE A 116 -15.55 -11.52 -1.40
N LEU A 117 -16.56 -11.96 -2.16
CA LEU A 117 -17.95 -12.01 -1.70
C LEU A 117 -18.10 -12.98 -0.51
N LEU A 118 -17.52 -14.18 -0.62
CA LEU A 118 -17.52 -15.13 0.50
C LEU A 118 -16.78 -14.54 1.69
N PHE A 119 -15.58 -14.00 1.50
CA PHE A 119 -14.78 -13.41 2.57
C PHE A 119 -15.57 -12.35 3.34
N THR A 120 -16.17 -11.42 2.63
CA THR A 120 -16.96 -10.32 3.20
C THR A 120 -18.15 -10.82 4.02
N ARG A 121 -18.94 -11.76 3.45
CA ARG A 121 -20.10 -12.33 4.14
C ARG A 121 -19.71 -13.25 5.30
N ALA A 122 -18.64 -14.03 5.13
CA ALA A 122 -18.11 -14.89 6.19
C ALA A 122 -17.62 -14.08 7.39
N ALA A 123 -17.00 -12.92 7.18
CA ALA A 123 -16.59 -12.04 8.26
C ALA A 123 -17.80 -11.47 9.04
N LEU A 124 -18.88 -11.06 8.35
CA LEU A 124 -20.11 -10.59 8.98
C LEU A 124 -20.77 -11.72 9.83
N GLU A 125 -20.93 -12.92 9.29
CA GLU A 125 -21.47 -14.06 10.01
C GLU A 125 -20.57 -14.48 11.19
N SER A 126 -19.25 -14.41 11.00
CA SER A 126 -18.31 -14.68 12.09
C SER A 126 -18.44 -13.67 13.23
N CYS A 127 -18.64 -12.39 12.96
CA CYS A 127 -18.90 -11.38 13.97
C CYS A 127 -20.17 -11.72 14.79
N ARG A 128 -21.23 -12.17 14.13
CA ARG A 128 -22.48 -12.60 14.80
C ARG A 128 -22.24 -13.79 15.75
N LEU A 129 -21.57 -14.82 15.27
CA LEU A 129 -21.28 -16.02 16.05
C LEU A 129 -20.33 -15.75 17.24
N LEU A 130 -19.39 -14.83 17.06
CA LEU A 130 -18.48 -14.39 18.11
C LEU A 130 -19.14 -13.43 19.12
N GLY A 131 -20.39 -13.05 18.92
CA GLY A 131 -21.06 -12.01 19.72
C GLY A 131 -20.34 -10.65 19.67
N PHE A 132 -19.63 -10.37 18.58
CA PHE A 132 -18.88 -9.15 18.42
C PHE A 132 -19.65 -8.15 17.55
N GLY A 133 -20.24 -7.14 18.15
CA GLY A 133 -20.84 -5.99 17.49
C GLY A 133 -19.84 -4.86 17.37
N PRO A 134 -19.18 -4.68 16.22
CA PRO A 134 -18.26 -3.55 16.04
C PRO A 134 -19.01 -2.23 15.93
N ASP A 135 -18.38 -1.16 16.39
CA ASP A 135 -18.83 0.22 16.13
C ASP A 135 -18.52 0.60 14.68
N ILE A 136 -17.35 0.14 14.18
CA ILE A 136 -16.88 0.41 12.81
C ILE A 136 -16.40 -0.87 12.15
N PHE A 137 -16.86 -1.12 10.92
CA PHE A 137 -16.22 -1.99 9.96
C PHE A 137 -15.29 -1.16 9.07
N HIS A 138 -13.99 -1.41 9.11
CA HIS A 138 -13.02 -0.79 8.22
C HIS A 138 -12.72 -1.74 7.05
N CYS A 139 -13.21 -1.36 5.89
CA CYS A 139 -13.12 -2.10 4.63
C CYS A 139 -11.94 -1.57 3.80
N ASN A 140 -11.09 -2.46 3.29
CA ASN A 140 -9.91 -2.10 2.53
C ASN A 140 -10.00 -2.59 1.09
N ASP A 141 -9.97 -1.66 0.13
CA ASP A 141 -10.07 -1.88 -1.31
C ASP A 141 -11.31 -2.68 -1.77
N TRP A 142 -11.40 -2.95 -3.07
CA TRP A 142 -12.54 -3.59 -3.73
C TRP A 142 -12.91 -4.98 -3.14
N HIS A 143 -11.95 -5.66 -2.56
CA HIS A 143 -12.11 -6.99 -1.96
C HIS A 143 -13.13 -7.03 -0.80
N THR A 144 -13.36 -5.89 -0.17
CA THR A 144 -14.28 -5.76 0.97
C THR A 144 -15.43 -4.78 0.69
N ALA A 145 -15.51 -4.28 -0.53
CA ALA A 145 -16.37 -3.16 -0.91
C ALA A 145 -17.88 -3.46 -0.87
N PHE A 146 -18.28 -4.73 -0.86
CA PHE A 146 -19.70 -5.12 -0.69
C PHE A 146 -20.19 -5.06 0.76
N LEU A 147 -19.29 -5.00 1.75
CA LEU A 147 -19.68 -4.99 3.16
C LEU A 147 -20.62 -3.82 3.51
N PRO A 148 -20.33 -2.57 3.11
CA PRO A 148 -21.22 -1.44 3.38
C PRO A 148 -22.65 -1.64 2.83
N LEU A 149 -22.77 -2.23 1.63
CA LEU A 149 -24.07 -2.53 1.03
C LEU A 149 -24.79 -3.61 1.83
N TYR A 150 -24.11 -4.68 2.24
CA TYR A 150 -24.71 -5.74 3.06
C TYR A 150 -25.20 -5.22 4.41
N LEU A 151 -24.47 -4.34 5.07
CA LEU A 151 -24.91 -3.68 6.32
C LEU A 151 -26.21 -2.90 6.11
N LYS A 152 -26.36 -2.20 5.00
CA LYS A 152 -27.56 -1.41 4.67
C LYS A 152 -28.72 -2.21 4.13
N THR A 153 -28.52 -3.49 3.83
CA THR A 153 -29.55 -4.39 3.27
C THR A 153 -29.81 -5.58 4.16
N GLN A 154 -29.03 -6.64 4.05
CA GLN A 154 -29.26 -7.94 4.69
C GLN A 154 -29.11 -7.88 6.23
N TYR A 155 -28.22 -7.01 6.73
CA TYR A 155 -27.92 -6.86 8.16
C TYR A 155 -28.52 -5.59 8.79
N ARG A 156 -29.33 -4.82 8.05
CA ARG A 156 -29.89 -3.55 8.51
C ARG A 156 -30.67 -3.67 9.83
N THR A 157 -31.38 -4.77 10.02
CA THR A 157 -32.21 -5.04 11.21
C THR A 157 -31.55 -6.02 12.17
N ASP A 158 -30.30 -6.44 11.90
CA ASP A 158 -29.56 -7.32 12.81
C ASP A 158 -29.25 -6.59 14.11
N ALA A 159 -29.54 -7.24 15.24
CA ALA A 159 -29.42 -6.63 16.57
C ALA A 159 -27.97 -6.26 16.94
N LEU A 160 -27.00 -6.99 16.36
CA LEU A 160 -25.57 -6.82 16.66
C LEU A 160 -24.86 -5.92 15.65
N LEU A 161 -25.17 -6.07 14.36
CA LEU A 161 -24.45 -5.42 13.26
C LEU A 161 -25.16 -4.22 12.66
N GLY A 162 -26.49 -4.12 12.80
CA GLY A 162 -27.31 -3.12 12.09
C GLY A 162 -27.05 -1.66 12.48
N ARG A 163 -26.31 -1.42 13.58
CA ARG A 163 -25.89 -0.07 14.00
C ARG A 163 -24.45 0.26 13.65
N ALA A 164 -23.69 -0.72 13.19
CA ALA A 164 -22.28 -0.52 12.85
C ALA A 164 -22.15 0.46 11.67
N LYS A 165 -21.17 1.32 11.75
CA LYS A 165 -20.76 2.19 10.64
C LYS A 165 -19.71 1.50 9.78
N SER A 166 -19.53 1.97 8.56
CA SER A 166 -18.55 1.44 7.63
C SER A 166 -17.62 2.54 7.12
N LEU A 167 -16.31 2.29 7.18
CA LEU A 167 -15.29 3.08 6.51
C LEU A 167 -14.74 2.28 5.33
N MET A 168 -14.74 2.87 4.14
CA MET A 168 -14.10 2.31 2.94
C MET A 168 -12.80 3.03 2.65
N THR A 169 -11.66 2.34 2.73
CA THR A 169 -10.36 2.89 2.36
C THR A 169 -9.93 2.44 0.98
N ILE A 170 -9.61 3.39 0.11
CA ILE A 170 -9.10 3.18 -1.24
C ILE A 170 -7.57 3.27 -1.19
N HIS A 171 -6.89 2.12 -1.33
CA HIS A 171 -5.44 2.09 -1.40
C HIS A 171 -4.92 2.34 -2.81
N ASN A 172 -5.63 1.83 -3.82
CA ASN A 172 -5.34 2.12 -5.22
C ASN A 172 -6.61 2.04 -6.07
N ILE A 173 -7.10 3.18 -6.54
CA ILE A 173 -8.33 3.29 -7.35
C ILE A 173 -8.23 2.57 -8.71
N GLY A 174 -7.02 2.22 -9.15
CA GLY A 174 -6.80 1.44 -10.37
C GLY A 174 -7.31 0.00 -10.27
N TYR A 175 -7.54 -0.51 -9.06
CA TYR A 175 -8.07 -1.84 -8.82
C TYR A 175 -9.51 -1.75 -8.32
N GLN A 176 -10.48 -1.97 -9.21
CA GLN A 176 -11.89 -1.70 -8.94
C GLN A 176 -12.76 -2.93 -8.72
N GLY A 177 -12.25 -4.14 -9.00
CA GLY A 177 -13.01 -5.38 -8.87
C GLY A 177 -14.22 -5.40 -9.78
N LEU A 178 -13.99 -5.37 -11.10
CA LEU A 178 -15.05 -5.42 -12.10
C LEU A 178 -15.60 -6.84 -12.21
N ILE A 179 -16.91 -6.99 -12.06
CA ILE A 179 -17.65 -8.26 -12.12
C ILE A 179 -18.55 -8.21 -13.35
N PRO A 180 -18.61 -9.26 -14.19
CA PRO A 180 -19.61 -9.33 -15.26
C PRO A 180 -21.04 -9.24 -14.69
N SER A 181 -21.92 -8.44 -15.29
CA SER A 181 -23.31 -8.30 -14.81
C SER A 181 -24.08 -9.62 -14.80
N ALA A 182 -23.71 -10.58 -15.65
CA ALA A 182 -24.24 -11.94 -15.65
C ALA A 182 -23.99 -12.70 -14.33
N ALA A 183 -22.96 -12.32 -13.57
CA ALA A 183 -22.65 -12.91 -12.25
C ALA A 183 -23.38 -12.22 -11.08
N ALA A 184 -24.30 -11.35 -11.35
CA ALA A 184 -24.97 -10.54 -10.35
C ALA A 184 -25.80 -11.35 -9.33
N ALA A 185 -26.27 -12.55 -9.70
CA ALA A 185 -26.90 -13.48 -8.77
C ALA A 185 -25.95 -13.89 -7.61
N ASP A 186 -24.65 -13.90 -7.86
CA ASP A 186 -23.63 -14.23 -6.84
C ASP A 186 -23.62 -13.24 -5.68
N LEU A 187 -24.07 -12.00 -5.89
CA LEU A 187 -24.13 -10.96 -4.86
C LEU A 187 -25.18 -11.24 -3.77
N GLY A 188 -26.19 -12.06 -4.07
CA GLY A 188 -27.24 -12.44 -3.13
C GLY A 188 -28.11 -11.28 -2.64
N LEU A 189 -28.28 -10.21 -3.43
CA LEU A 189 -28.92 -8.96 -2.99
C LEU A 189 -30.46 -9.03 -2.95
N GLY A 190 -31.10 -10.01 -3.59
CA GLY A 190 -32.56 -10.11 -3.63
C GLY A 190 -33.21 -8.79 -4.10
N ALA A 191 -34.13 -8.25 -3.30
CA ALA A 191 -34.84 -6.99 -3.60
C ALA A 191 -33.92 -5.75 -3.61
N ALA A 192 -32.71 -5.83 -3.02
CA ALA A 192 -31.74 -4.74 -3.02
C ALA A 192 -30.97 -4.57 -4.36
N TRP A 193 -31.32 -5.32 -5.38
CA TRP A 193 -30.78 -5.20 -6.73
C TRP A 193 -30.83 -3.78 -7.30
N SER A 194 -31.89 -3.03 -7.00
CA SER A 194 -32.05 -1.64 -7.42
C SER A 194 -30.99 -0.68 -6.85
N MET A 195 -30.24 -1.10 -5.84
CA MET A 195 -29.15 -0.31 -5.24
C MET A 195 -27.83 -0.38 -6.05
N LEU A 196 -27.75 -1.30 -7.03
CA LEU A 196 -26.63 -1.34 -7.98
C LEU A 196 -26.73 -0.19 -8.99
N ASP A 197 -25.60 0.19 -9.53
CA ASP A 197 -25.53 1.22 -10.56
C ASP A 197 -26.13 0.71 -11.89
N GLN A 198 -27.24 1.30 -12.30
CA GLN A 198 -27.95 0.89 -13.50
C GLN A 198 -27.15 1.18 -14.79
N GLY A 199 -26.32 2.22 -14.77
CA GLY A 199 -25.42 2.53 -15.89
C GLY A 199 -24.31 1.49 -16.05
N ASP A 200 -23.75 0.98 -14.94
CA ASP A 200 -22.77 -0.10 -14.99
C ASP A 200 -23.42 -1.40 -15.46
N LEU A 201 -24.61 -1.73 -14.96
CA LEU A 201 -25.36 -2.90 -15.40
C LEU A 201 -25.68 -2.86 -16.89
N ALA A 202 -26.07 -1.70 -17.43
CA ALA A 202 -26.32 -1.50 -18.85
C ALA A 202 -25.06 -1.69 -19.70
N ARG A 203 -23.86 -1.43 -19.14
CA ARG A 203 -22.58 -1.72 -19.78
C ARG A 203 -22.08 -3.16 -19.58
N GLY A 204 -22.86 -4.01 -18.92
CA GLY A 204 -22.53 -5.41 -18.70
C GLY A 204 -21.56 -5.65 -17.52
N VAL A 205 -21.37 -4.68 -16.63
CA VAL A 205 -20.42 -4.76 -15.50
C VAL A 205 -21.05 -4.35 -14.18
N ILE A 206 -20.44 -4.81 -13.09
CA ILE A 206 -20.69 -4.35 -11.72
C ILE A 206 -19.32 -3.93 -11.17
N ASN A 207 -19.20 -2.71 -10.71
CA ASN A 207 -17.96 -2.19 -10.15
C ASN A 207 -18.00 -2.29 -8.61
N SER A 208 -17.23 -3.22 -8.06
CA SER A 208 -17.20 -3.48 -6.61
C SER A 208 -16.79 -2.25 -5.82
N LEU A 209 -15.70 -1.58 -6.20
CA LEU A 209 -15.21 -0.40 -5.49
C LEU A 209 -16.23 0.75 -5.51
N LYS A 210 -16.91 0.95 -6.64
CA LYS A 210 -18.01 1.94 -6.77
C LYS A 210 -19.14 1.68 -5.77
N ILE A 211 -19.48 0.42 -5.56
CA ILE A 211 -20.50 0.02 -4.57
C ILE A 211 -20.02 0.37 -3.17
N GLY A 212 -18.79 0.03 -2.82
CA GLY A 212 -18.21 0.41 -1.52
C GLY A 212 -18.21 1.91 -1.30
N ILE A 213 -17.78 2.68 -2.29
CA ILE A 213 -17.79 4.15 -2.25
C ILE A 213 -19.20 4.70 -2.02
N ARG A 214 -20.22 4.22 -2.73
CA ARG A 214 -21.59 4.71 -2.62
C ARG A 214 -22.26 4.37 -1.30
N HIS A 215 -21.95 3.23 -0.73
CA HIS A 215 -22.70 2.71 0.42
C HIS A 215 -21.96 2.83 1.75
N ALA A 216 -20.66 3.11 1.79
CA ALA A 216 -19.94 3.34 3.03
C ALA A 216 -20.41 4.62 3.74
N ASP A 217 -20.34 4.63 5.07
CA ASP A 217 -20.65 5.81 5.89
C ASP A 217 -19.54 6.86 5.78
N GLY A 218 -18.30 6.43 5.58
CA GLY A 218 -17.16 7.29 5.25
C GLY A 218 -16.26 6.66 4.19
N VAL A 219 -15.54 7.48 3.44
CA VAL A 219 -14.52 7.05 2.47
C VAL A 219 -13.21 7.73 2.78
N SER A 220 -12.15 6.94 2.86
CA SER A 220 -10.79 7.46 2.98
C SER A 220 -9.87 6.93 1.89
N THR A 221 -8.73 7.58 1.75
CA THR A 221 -7.62 7.11 0.92
C THR A 221 -6.29 7.45 1.58
N VAL A 222 -5.20 7.03 0.97
CA VAL A 222 -3.89 6.91 1.61
C VAL A 222 -2.99 8.14 1.47
N SER A 223 -3.53 9.28 1.04
CA SER A 223 -2.86 10.58 1.15
C SER A 223 -3.82 11.75 0.86
N PRO A 224 -3.57 12.95 1.42
CA PRO A 224 -4.38 14.14 1.18
C PRO A 224 -4.40 14.60 -0.29
N THR A 225 -3.26 14.56 -0.97
CA THR A 225 -3.19 14.91 -2.39
C THR A 225 -3.92 13.89 -3.25
N TYR A 226 -3.74 12.60 -2.99
CA TYR A 226 -4.44 11.56 -3.72
C TYR A 226 -5.97 11.63 -3.54
N ALA A 227 -6.45 12.00 -2.34
CA ALA A 227 -7.87 12.22 -2.10
C ALA A 227 -8.48 13.30 -3.01
N ARG A 228 -7.70 14.32 -3.39
CA ARG A 228 -8.10 15.34 -4.37
C ARG A 228 -7.99 14.81 -5.79
N GLU A 229 -6.86 14.19 -6.13
CA GLU A 229 -6.56 13.70 -7.47
C GLU A 229 -7.60 12.68 -7.98
N ILE A 230 -8.05 11.74 -7.14
CA ILE A 230 -9.03 10.72 -7.55
C ILE A 230 -10.45 11.28 -7.75
N CYS A 231 -10.71 12.50 -7.30
CA CYS A 231 -11.97 13.19 -7.56
C CYS A 231 -12.02 13.84 -8.95
N ASP A 232 -10.91 13.81 -9.72
CA ASP A 232 -10.81 14.40 -11.05
C ASP A 232 -10.24 13.41 -12.07
N ALA A 233 -10.65 13.59 -13.34
CA ALA A 233 -10.07 12.84 -14.47
C ALA A 233 -8.64 13.35 -14.78
N PRO A 234 -7.72 12.50 -15.21
CA PRO A 234 -7.91 11.07 -15.46
C PRO A 234 -7.67 10.17 -14.24
N LEU A 235 -7.27 10.73 -13.07
CA LEU A 235 -6.80 9.96 -11.92
C LEU A 235 -7.93 9.27 -11.15
N GLY A 236 -9.18 9.72 -11.29
CA GLY A 236 -10.37 9.02 -10.75
C GLY A 236 -10.75 7.75 -11.49
N MET A 237 -10.11 7.48 -12.65
CA MET A 237 -10.27 6.25 -13.43
C MET A 237 -11.73 5.83 -13.65
N GLY A 238 -12.62 6.82 -13.87
CA GLY A 238 -14.07 6.64 -14.10
C GLY A 238 -14.91 6.63 -12.82
N LEU A 239 -14.31 6.80 -11.64
CA LEU A 239 -15.02 6.90 -10.35
C LEU A 239 -15.11 8.34 -9.81
N GLU A 240 -14.54 9.33 -10.50
CA GLU A 240 -14.49 10.73 -10.07
C GLU A 240 -15.87 11.32 -9.81
N ALA A 241 -16.87 11.02 -10.65
CA ALA A 241 -18.24 11.46 -10.44
C ALA A 241 -18.83 10.84 -9.15
N THR A 242 -18.64 9.54 -8.95
CA THR A 242 -19.12 8.82 -7.76
C THR A 242 -18.51 9.38 -6.47
N LEU A 243 -17.22 9.76 -6.51
CA LEU A 243 -16.54 10.35 -5.36
C LEU A 243 -17.03 11.76 -5.07
N ARG A 244 -17.29 12.59 -6.11
CA ARG A 244 -17.81 13.96 -5.94
C ARG A 244 -19.29 14.01 -5.53
N GLU A 245 -20.07 13.00 -5.90
CA GLU A 245 -21.50 12.89 -5.52
C GLU A 245 -21.70 12.56 -4.03
N ARG A 246 -20.65 12.17 -3.33
CA ARG A 246 -20.76 11.89 -1.90
C ARG A 246 -21.04 13.16 -1.10
N PRO A 247 -21.90 13.09 -0.05
CA PRO A 247 -22.16 14.22 0.84
C PRO A 247 -20.95 14.58 1.70
N ASP A 248 -20.09 13.60 2.01
CA ASP A 248 -18.85 13.74 2.73
C ASP A 248 -17.65 13.74 1.76
N ARG A 249 -16.62 14.49 2.10
CA ARG A 249 -15.39 14.49 1.31
C ARG A 249 -14.57 13.24 1.58
N VAL A 250 -13.85 12.76 0.55
CA VAL A 250 -12.87 11.71 0.73
C VAL A 250 -11.76 12.20 1.67
N THR A 251 -11.54 11.47 2.77
CA THR A 251 -10.50 11.82 3.74
C THR A 251 -9.18 11.19 3.33
N GLY A 252 -8.17 12.01 3.05
CA GLY A 252 -6.81 11.52 2.77
C GLY A 252 -5.99 11.42 4.05
N ILE A 253 -5.54 10.22 4.41
CA ILE A 253 -4.65 9.97 5.55
C ILE A 253 -3.38 9.34 5.03
N LEU A 254 -2.23 10.01 5.22
CA LEU A 254 -0.95 9.49 4.76
C LEU A 254 -0.61 8.21 5.54
N ASN A 255 -0.10 7.17 4.84
CA ASN A 255 0.36 5.97 5.52
C ASN A 255 1.54 6.26 6.43
N GLY A 256 1.67 5.48 7.50
CA GLY A 256 2.83 5.54 8.38
C GLY A 256 3.93 4.58 7.95
N VAL A 257 5.10 4.76 8.54
CA VAL A 257 6.25 3.86 8.47
C VAL A 257 6.39 3.11 9.79
N ASP A 258 6.62 1.81 9.72
CA ASP A 258 7.04 1.04 10.89
C ASP A 258 8.55 1.24 11.10
N TYR A 259 8.89 2.12 12.04
CA TYR A 259 10.28 2.39 12.39
C TYR A 259 10.91 1.30 13.29
N GLN A 260 10.19 0.22 13.63
CA GLN A 260 10.82 -0.97 14.20
C GLN A 260 11.55 -1.77 13.11
N GLU A 261 11.02 -1.73 11.88
CA GLU A 261 11.59 -2.40 10.72
C GLU A 261 12.48 -1.45 9.90
N TRP A 262 12.00 -0.24 9.58
CA TRP A 262 12.66 0.70 8.67
C TRP A 262 13.34 1.86 9.43
N ASP A 263 14.42 1.55 10.16
CA ASP A 263 15.21 2.57 10.87
C ASP A 263 16.71 2.22 10.85
N PRO A 264 17.59 3.06 10.25
CA PRO A 264 19.00 2.75 10.11
C PRO A 264 19.76 2.60 11.44
N ARG A 265 19.16 2.98 12.58
CA ARG A 265 19.76 2.83 13.90
C ARG A 265 19.81 1.39 14.40
N HIS A 266 18.93 0.53 13.89
CA HIS A 266 18.80 -0.86 14.37
C HIS A 266 18.29 -1.87 13.33
N ASP A 267 18.21 -1.47 12.06
CA ASP A 267 17.79 -2.33 10.96
C ASP A 267 18.73 -3.57 10.84
N PRO A 268 18.21 -4.79 11.03
CA PRO A 268 19.02 -6.01 11.05
C PRO A 268 19.64 -6.39 9.71
N HIS A 269 19.16 -5.79 8.61
CA HIS A 269 19.65 -6.06 7.25
C HIS A 269 20.88 -5.23 6.88
N LEU A 270 21.28 -4.27 7.72
CA LEU A 270 22.40 -3.39 7.44
C LEU A 270 23.72 -3.94 7.98
N SER A 271 24.79 -3.72 7.23
CA SER A 271 26.16 -4.02 7.66
C SER A 271 26.68 -3.08 8.74
N ALA A 272 26.17 -1.85 8.77
CA ALA A 272 26.49 -0.86 9.80
C ALA A 272 25.30 0.06 10.06
N HIS A 273 24.98 0.27 11.33
CA HIS A 273 23.94 1.19 11.75
C HIS A 273 24.45 2.63 11.68
N PHE A 274 23.53 3.59 11.53
CA PHE A 274 23.84 5.00 11.47
C PHE A 274 22.67 5.88 11.91
N GLU A 275 22.98 7.14 12.18
CA GLU A 275 22.01 8.14 12.62
C GLU A 275 22.34 9.54 12.03
N PRO A 276 21.44 10.54 12.12
CA PRO A 276 21.64 11.86 11.47
C PRO A 276 22.94 12.58 11.82
N HIS A 277 23.49 12.32 13.01
CA HIS A 277 24.72 12.95 13.49
C HIS A 277 25.98 12.12 13.23
N ASP A 278 25.82 10.86 12.80
CA ASP A 278 26.93 9.96 12.44
C ASP A 278 26.57 9.11 11.21
N LEU A 279 26.94 9.58 10.05
CA LEU A 279 26.67 8.94 8.75
C LEU A 279 27.76 7.98 8.28
N ARG A 280 28.73 7.63 9.14
CA ARG A 280 29.82 6.68 8.77
C ARG A 280 29.25 5.32 8.37
N GLY A 281 28.23 4.87 9.09
CA GLY A 281 27.53 3.61 8.74
C GLY A 281 26.85 3.65 7.36
N LYS A 282 26.33 4.82 6.93
CA LYS A 282 25.76 4.95 5.58
C LYS A 282 26.81 4.74 4.49
N LEU A 283 28.04 5.25 4.68
CA LEU A 283 29.13 5.01 3.75
C LEU A 283 29.50 3.53 3.68
N ILE A 284 29.58 2.83 4.83
CA ILE A 284 29.84 1.38 4.88
C ILE A 284 28.74 0.60 4.13
N ASN A 285 27.48 0.95 4.31
CA ASN A 285 26.38 0.31 3.57
C ASN A 285 26.45 0.59 2.06
N LYS A 286 26.90 1.76 1.64
CA LYS A 286 27.16 2.08 0.24
C LYS A 286 28.27 1.21 -0.35
N GLU A 287 29.38 1.03 0.37
CA GLU A 287 30.47 0.11 -0.01
C GLU A 287 29.97 -1.32 -0.15
N MET A 288 29.20 -1.80 0.83
CA MET A 288 28.59 -3.13 0.79
C MET A 288 27.61 -3.30 -0.38
N LEU A 289 26.80 -2.29 -0.68
CA LEU A 289 25.89 -2.32 -1.83
C LEU A 289 26.66 -2.41 -3.15
N ILE A 290 27.70 -1.60 -3.33
CA ILE A 290 28.59 -1.63 -4.51
C ILE A 290 29.20 -3.03 -4.70
N VAL A 291 29.71 -3.63 -3.62
CA VAL A 291 30.29 -4.99 -3.65
C VAL A 291 29.22 -6.04 -3.95
N THR A 292 28.07 -6.00 -3.27
CA THR A 292 26.96 -6.95 -3.45
C THR A 292 26.42 -6.93 -4.87
N LEU A 293 26.37 -5.78 -5.48
CA LEU A 293 25.90 -5.58 -6.86
C LEU A 293 27.01 -5.71 -7.91
N GLN A 294 28.26 -5.94 -7.49
CA GLN A 294 29.45 -6.10 -8.35
C GLN A 294 29.72 -4.87 -9.24
N LEU A 295 29.38 -3.68 -8.72
CA LEU A 295 29.68 -2.41 -9.39
C LEU A 295 31.16 -2.07 -9.25
N LYS A 296 31.74 -1.35 -10.24
CA LYS A 296 33.13 -0.89 -10.23
C LYS A 296 33.19 0.63 -10.26
N MET A 297 32.57 1.22 -9.27
CA MET A 297 32.52 2.67 -9.12
C MET A 297 33.07 3.09 -7.75
N PRO A 298 33.72 4.24 -7.62
CA PRO A 298 34.17 4.74 -6.32
C PRO A 298 32.95 5.19 -5.48
N THR A 299 33.07 5.06 -4.17
CA THR A 299 32.01 5.45 -3.21
C THR A 299 31.73 6.96 -3.21
N THR A 300 32.64 7.76 -3.76
CA THR A 300 32.44 9.20 -3.94
C THR A 300 31.46 9.58 -5.07
N GLN A 301 31.25 8.67 -6.01
CA GLN A 301 30.24 8.87 -7.06
C GLN A 301 28.83 8.62 -6.51
N PRO A 302 27.82 9.43 -6.89
CA PRO A 302 26.45 9.23 -6.46
C PRO A 302 25.87 7.90 -7.01
N LEU A 303 25.12 7.19 -6.15
CA LEU A 303 24.42 5.96 -6.49
C LEU A 303 22.92 6.18 -6.36
N ILE A 304 22.19 5.94 -7.45
CA ILE A 304 20.72 6.07 -7.52
C ILE A 304 20.10 4.69 -7.27
N GLY A 305 19.28 4.58 -6.24
CA GLY A 305 18.48 3.40 -5.92
C GLY A 305 17.09 3.44 -6.54
N MET A 306 16.55 2.28 -6.87
CA MET A 306 15.16 2.09 -7.25
C MET A 306 14.71 0.69 -6.82
N VAL A 307 13.69 0.61 -5.97
CA VAL A 307 13.05 -0.65 -5.55
C VAL A 307 11.55 -0.53 -5.86
N THR A 308 11.06 -1.28 -6.86
CA THR A 308 9.66 -1.08 -7.29
C THR A 308 9.14 -2.23 -8.15
N ARG A 309 7.80 -2.35 -8.23
CA ARG A 309 7.16 -3.09 -9.31
C ARG A 309 7.37 -2.34 -10.64
N LEU A 310 7.84 -3.04 -11.65
CA LEU A 310 8.10 -2.45 -12.96
C LEU A 310 6.82 -2.41 -13.80
N THR A 311 6.00 -1.40 -13.54
CA THR A 311 4.69 -1.17 -14.19
C THR A 311 4.60 0.24 -14.76
N GLU A 312 3.63 0.49 -15.63
CA GLU A 312 3.36 1.82 -16.19
C GLU A 312 3.11 2.86 -15.10
N GLN A 313 2.44 2.47 -14.01
CA GLN A 313 2.19 3.33 -12.85
C GLN A 313 3.48 3.96 -12.32
N LYS A 314 4.60 3.24 -12.36
CA LYS A 314 5.88 3.66 -11.78
C LYS A 314 6.74 4.54 -12.71
N GLY A 315 6.24 4.88 -13.89
CA GLY A 315 6.86 5.87 -14.78
C GLY A 315 8.21 5.42 -15.38
N ILE A 316 8.40 4.10 -15.53
CA ILE A 316 9.64 3.54 -16.09
C ILE A 316 9.84 3.95 -17.56
N ASP A 317 8.75 4.20 -18.29
CA ASP A 317 8.76 4.70 -19.66
C ASP A 317 9.53 6.02 -19.81
N LEU A 318 9.49 6.92 -18.84
CA LEU A 318 10.24 8.17 -18.84
C LEU A 318 11.76 7.98 -18.79
N LEU A 319 12.20 6.81 -18.33
CA LEU A 319 13.62 6.48 -18.16
C LEU A 319 14.27 5.97 -19.44
N PHE A 320 13.47 5.53 -20.45
CA PHE A 320 13.99 4.96 -21.67
C PHE A 320 14.89 5.94 -22.46
N GLU A 321 14.50 7.19 -22.51
CA GLU A 321 15.27 8.25 -23.17
C GLU A 321 16.26 8.93 -22.22
N SER A 322 15.87 9.08 -20.93
CA SER A 322 16.61 9.87 -19.96
C SER A 322 17.89 9.17 -19.49
N LEU A 323 17.80 7.91 -19.00
CA LEU A 323 18.92 7.24 -18.34
C LEU A 323 20.10 6.92 -19.27
N PRO A 324 19.90 6.39 -20.50
CA PRO A 324 21.05 6.08 -21.36
C PRO A 324 21.90 7.33 -21.69
N ALA A 325 21.23 8.46 -21.92
CA ALA A 325 21.92 9.73 -22.21
C ALA A 325 22.61 10.29 -20.97
N LEU A 326 21.95 10.24 -19.81
CA LEU A 326 22.54 10.71 -18.55
C LEU A 326 23.76 9.88 -18.13
N LEU A 327 23.70 8.56 -18.23
CA LEU A 327 24.82 7.67 -17.91
C LEU A 327 26.03 7.86 -18.85
N GLN A 328 25.82 8.38 -20.05
CA GLN A 328 26.91 8.77 -20.95
C GLN A 328 27.52 10.12 -20.57
N ALA A 329 26.71 11.07 -20.11
CA ALA A 329 27.10 12.45 -19.88
C ALA A 329 27.57 12.74 -18.44
N ARG A 330 27.17 11.91 -17.46
CA ARG A 330 27.41 12.14 -16.04
C ARG A 330 27.95 10.87 -15.36
N GLU A 331 28.73 11.07 -14.32
CA GLU A 331 29.33 10.01 -13.50
C GLU A 331 28.43 9.70 -12.30
N PHE A 332 27.64 8.63 -12.40
CA PHE A 332 26.81 8.08 -11.32
C PHE A 332 26.55 6.59 -11.56
N GLY A 333 26.16 5.88 -10.51
CA GLY A 333 25.71 4.49 -10.60
C GLY A 333 24.21 4.34 -10.39
N MET A 334 23.70 3.14 -10.69
CA MET A 334 22.29 2.81 -10.48
C MET A 334 22.11 1.38 -9.97
N ALA A 335 21.33 1.23 -8.89
CA ALA A 335 20.92 -0.04 -8.28
C ALA A 335 19.42 -0.21 -8.43
N VAL A 336 18.97 -1.20 -9.21
CA VAL A 336 17.54 -1.46 -9.47
C VAL A 336 17.17 -2.84 -8.97
N LEU A 337 16.14 -2.91 -8.13
CA LEU A 337 15.51 -4.15 -7.68
C LEU A 337 14.02 -4.12 -8.04
N GLY A 338 13.53 -5.12 -8.75
CA GLY A 338 12.11 -5.19 -9.06
C GLY A 338 11.75 -6.20 -10.12
N ASN A 339 10.43 -6.40 -10.27
CA ASN A 339 9.83 -7.29 -11.27
C ASN A 339 8.57 -6.64 -11.84
N GLY A 340 8.15 -7.06 -13.03
CA GLY A 340 6.94 -6.57 -13.66
C GLY A 340 6.90 -6.81 -15.16
N ASP A 341 6.40 -5.84 -15.90
CA ASP A 341 6.25 -5.91 -17.36
C ASP A 341 7.60 -6.23 -18.05
N PRO A 342 7.62 -7.22 -18.97
CA PRO A 342 8.80 -7.58 -19.73
C PRO A 342 9.50 -6.41 -20.42
N ARG A 343 8.75 -5.43 -20.94
CA ARG A 343 9.29 -4.23 -21.58
C ARG A 343 10.22 -3.45 -20.64
N TYR A 344 9.85 -3.32 -19.38
CA TYR A 344 10.63 -2.59 -18.38
C TYR A 344 11.80 -3.42 -17.84
N THR A 345 11.56 -4.71 -17.62
CA THR A 345 12.63 -5.62 -17.16
C THR A 345 13.74 -5.73 -18.23
N ASP A 346 13.39 -5.81 -19.52
CA ASP A 346 14.35 -5.90 -20.60
C ASP A 346 15.10 -4.59 -20.86
N PHE A 347 14.46 -3.46 -20.60
CA PHE A 347 15.14 -2.16 -20.56
C PHE A 347 16.28 -2.15 -19.53
N PHE A 348 16.00 -2.50 -18.27
CA PHE A 348 17.02 -2.50 -17.23
C PHE A 348 18.11 -3.56 -17.44
N LYS A 349 17.77 -4.74 -17.95
CA LYS A 349 18.76 -5.76 -18.36
C LYS A 349 19.69 -5.21 -19.45
N THR A 350 19.13 -4.48 -20.41
CA THR A 350 19.91 -3.90 -21.50
C THR A 350 20.80 -2.76 -21.00
N LEU A 351 20.28 -1.92 -20.10
CA LEU A 351 21.02 -0.82 -19.48
C LEU A 351 22.21 -1.37 -18.67
N ALA A 352 22.00 -2.41 -17.85
CA ALA A 352 23.04 -3.04 -17.07
C ALA A 352 24.12 -3.67 -17.94
N ARG A 353 23.76 -4.30 -19.08
CA ARG A 353 24.74 -4.80 -20.06
C ARG A 353 25.54 -3.70 -20.73
N ARG A 354 24.94 -2.54 -20.96
CA ARG A 354 25.61 -1.40 -21.59
C ARG A 354 26.54 -0.64 -20.64
N PHE A 355 26.22 -0.64 -19.35
CA PHE A 355 26.99 0.07 -18.31
C PHE A 355 27.30 -0.87 -17.12
N PRO A 356 28.02 -1.99 -17.36
CA PRO A 356 28.14 -3.09 -16.37
C PRO A 356 28.86 -2.68 -15.09
N ASP A 357 29.73 -1.68 -15.14
CA ASP A 357 30.49 -1.22 -13.97
C ASP A 357 29.68 -0.23 -13.11
N ARG A 358 28.56 0.32 -13.62
CA ARG A 358 27.80 1.37 -12.97
C ARG A 358 26.30 1.07 -12.77
N VAL A 359 25.73 0.11 -13.51
CA VAL A 359 24.30 -0.23 -13.42
C VAL A 359 24.12 -1.70 -13.07
N SER A 360 23.40 -1.97 -12.00
CA SER A 360 22.96 -3.31 -11.63
C SER A 360 21.45 -3.40 -11.58
N TYR A 361 20.92 -4.46 -12.18
CA TYR A 361 19.51 -4.80 -12.10
C TYR A 361 19.32 -6.21 -11.52
N ARG A 362 18.55 -6.31 -10.45
CA ARG A 362 18.14 -7.55 -9.81
C ARG A 362 16.66 -7.79 -10.04
N LEU A 363 16.35 -8.91 -10.71
CA LEU A 363 14.98 -9.32 -10.99
C LEU A 363 14.37 -9.98 -9.76
N GLY A 364 13.17 -9.58 -9.36
CA GLY A 364 12.41 -10.20 -8.30
C GLY A 364 12.21 -9.30 -7.08
N PHE A 365 11.97 -9.94 -5.95
CA PHE A 365 11.88 -9.32 -4.63
C PHE A 365 12.96 -9.93 -3.72
N ASP A 366 13.69 -9.06 -3.04
CA ASP A 366 14.75 -9.41 -2.09
C ASP A 366 14.74 -8.37 -0.98
N GLU A 367 14.18 -8.72 0.15
CA GLU A 367 13.96 -7.80 1.27
C GLU A 367 15.28 -7.26 1.86
N PRO A 368 16.28 -8.10 2.20
CA PRO A 368 17.59 -7.61 2.63
C PRO A 368 18.24 -6.66 1.63
N LEU A 369 18.15 -6.96 0.33
CA LEU A 369 18.70 -6.08 -0.70
C LEU A 369 17.91 -4.78 -0.81
N ALA A 370 16.58 -4.77 -0.61
CA ALA A 370 15.79 -3.54 -0.59
C ALA A 370 16.24 -2.60 0.52
N HIS A 371 16.45 -3.11 1.74
CA HIS A 371 16.99 -2.35 2.87
C HIS A 371 18.40 -1.82 2.58
N LEU A 372 19.25 -2.65 2.00
CA LEU A 372 20.61 -2.24 1.64
C LEU A 372 20.62 -1.18 0.53
N ILE A 373 19.69 -1.22 -0.44
CA ILE A 373 19.54 -0.18 -1.47
C ILE A 373 19.10 1.14 -0.84
N GLU A 374 18.13 1.11 0.09
CA GLU A 374 17.70 2.33 0.80
C GLU A 374 18.85 2.93 1.64
N ALA A 375 19.62 2.10 2.33
CA ALA A 375 20.71 2.55 3.17
C ALA A 375 21.96 2.97 2.40
N GLY A 376 22.29 2.25 1.32
CA GLY A 376 23.55 2.42 0.58
C GLY A 376 23.46 3.36 -0.62
N SER A 377 22.26 3.73 -1.07
CA SER A 377 22.11 4.73 -2.13
C SER A 377 22.21 6.14 -1.59
N ASP A 378 22.63 7.09 -2.42
CA ASP A 378 22.57 8.52 -2.12
C ASP A 378 21.23 9.13 -2.52
N ILE A 379 20.66 8.64 -3.60
CA ILE A 379 19.47 9.16 -4.26
C ILE A 379 18.50 8.00 -4.47
N PHE A 380 17.20 8.25 -4.34
CA PHE A 380 16.16 7.27 -4.65
C PHE A 380 15.19 7.82 -5.69
N LEU A 381 14.94 7.09 -6.77
CA LEU A 381 14.18 7.58 -7.92
C LEU A 381 12.77 6.98 -7.97
N MET A 382 11.74 7.84 -7.93
CA MET A 382 10.33 7.48 -8.03
C MET A 382 9.58 8.38 -9.04
N PRO A 383 9.71 8.15 -10.36
CA PRO A 383 9.11 9.00 -11.40
C PRO A 383 7.64 8.63 -11.68
N SER A 384 6.89 8.23 -10.68
CA SER A 384 5.57 7.62 -10.80
C SER A 384 4.57 8.48 -11.57
N ARG A 385 3.80 7.85 -12.48
CA ARG A 385 2.67 8.48 -13.19
C ARG A 385 1.57 8.90 -12.21
N TYR A 386 1.31 8.06 -11.23
CA TYR A 386 0.51 8.36 -10.05
C TYR A 386 1.01 7.47 -8.89
N GLU A 387 0.92 7.98 -7.67
CA GLU A 387 1.36 7.24 -6.49
C GLU A 387 0.39 7.53 -5.34
N PRO A 388 -0.52 6.60 -5.01
CA PRO A 388 -1.52 6.81 -3.96
C PRO A 388 -0.91 7.30 -2.65
N CYS A 389 0.11 6.62 -2.18
CA CYS A 389 0.91 7.01 -1.03
C CYS A 389 2.41 6.95 -1.34
N GLY A 390 2.90 5.77 -1.72
CA GLY A 390 4.32 5.45 -1.68
C GLY A 390 4.81 5.25 -0.25
N LEU A 391 5.73 4.32 -0.06
CA LEU A 391 6.40 4.09 1.21
C LEU A 391 7.91 4.32 1.07
N ASN A 392 8.48 3.93 -0.06
CA ASN A 392 9.93 3.99 -0.28
C ASN A 392 10.51 5.41 -0.13
N GLN A 393 9.81 6.48 -0.57
CA GLN A 393 10.29 7.84 -0.33
C GLN A 393 10.37 8.17 1.18
N MET A 394 9.47 7.61 1.99
CA MET A 394 9.51 7.81 3.44
C MET A 394 10.61 6.98 4.09
N TYR A 395 10.87 5.77 3.57
CA TYR A 395 12.05 4.98 3.96
C TYR A 395 13.33 5.72 3.58
N SER A 396 13.45 6.15 2.32
CA SER A 396 14.58 6.93 1.81
C SER A 396 14.89 8.15 2.69
N LEU A 397 13.85 8.93 3.03
CA LEU A 397 14.00 10.06 3.94
C LEU A 397 14.58 9.64 5.30
N ARG A 398 14.09 8.53 5.88
CA ARG A 398 14.59 8.01 7.15
C ARG A 398 16.05 7.58 7.09
N TYR A 399 16.47 7.01 5.93
CA TYR A 399 17.84 6.56 5.69
C TYR A 399 18.76 7.65 5.15
N GLY A 400 18.31 8.89 5.03
CA GLY A 400 19.09 10.00 4.48
C GLY A 400 19.43 9.82 2.99
N THR A 401 18.67 9.00 2.29
CA THR A 401 18.71 8.80 0.85
C THR A 401 17.73 9.78 0.22
N ILE A 402 18.21 10.62 -0.69
CA ILE A 402 17.44 11.77 -1.17
C ILE A 402 16.47 11.35 -2.27
N PRO A 403 15.14 11.46 -2.05
CA PRO A 403 14.17 11.08 -3.06
C PRO A 403 14.05 12.10 -4.19
N ILE A 404 14.03 11.60 -5.43
CA ILE A 404 13.55 12.29 -6.62
C ILE A 404 12.15 11.77 -6.92
N VAL A 405 11.14 12.61 -6.85
CA VAL A 405 9.75 12.20 -6.97
C VAL A 405 8.97 13.11 -7.91
N ARG A 406 7.94 12.56 -8.57
CA ARG A 406 6.95 13.40 -9.26
C ARG A 406 5.95 13.97 -8.24
N ASN A 407 5.46 15.18 -8.51
CA ASN A 407 4.47 15.88 -7.68
C ASN A 407 3.07 15.24 -7.88
N THR A 408 2.82 14.10 -7.19
CA THR A 408 1.55 13.37 -7.26
C THR A 408 1.31 12.58 -5.98
N GLY A 409 0.06 12.48 -5.56
CA GLY A 409 -0.40 11.69 -4.42
C GLY A 409 0.45 11.84 -3.17
N GLY A 410 0.77 10.71 -2.52
CA GLY A 410 1.57 10.72 -1.30
C GLY A 410 3.02 11.17 -1.48
N LEU A 411 3.56 11.16 -2.69
CA LEU A 411 4.89 11.74 -2.97
C LEU A 411 4.88 13.24 -2.73
N ALA A 412 3.85 13.94 -3.21
CA ALA A 412 3.65 15.38 -3.00
C ALA A 412 3.43 15.73 -1.52
N ASP A 413 2.80 14.81 -0.76
CA ASP A 413 2.50 15.02 0.66
C ASP A 413 3.69 14.72 1.59
N SER A 414 4.69 13.96 1.12
CA SER A 414 5.82 13.49 1.94
C SER A 414 7.16 14.13 1.60
N VAL A 415 7.37 14.58 0.35
CA VAL A 415 8.63 15.15 -0.11
C VAL A 415 8.45 16.62 -0.44
N GLN A 416 9.32 17.46 0.11
CA GLN A 416 9.39 18.90 -0.16
C GLN A 416 10.60 19.19 -1.03
N HIS A 417 10.40 19.93 -2.13
CA HIS A 417 11.51 20.35 -3.00
C HIS A 417 12.54 21.15 -2.21
N PHE A 418 13.81 20.79 -2.38
CA PHE A 418 14.91 21.47 -1.68
C PHE A 418 15.28 22.77 -2.39
N ASP A 419 15.38 23.83 -1.60
CA ASP A 419 15.87 25.14 -2.02
C ASP A 419 17.28 25.40 -1.44
N PRO A 420 18.32 25.35 -2.27
CA PRO A 420 19.69 25.59 -1.80
C PRO A 420 19.92 26.98 -1.17
N SER A 421 19.10 27.98 -1.56
CA SER A 421 19.26 29.36 -1.04
C SER A 421 18.80 29.49 0.41
N THR A 422 17.80 28.68 0.82
CA THR A 422 17.25 28.68 2.17
C THR A 422 17.69 27.47 3.00
N GLY A 423 18.26 26.45 2.37
CA GLY A 423 18.60 25.17 3.00
C GLY A 423 17.38 24.34 3.42
N ARG A 424 16.18 24.66 2.92
CA ARG A 424 14.91 23.97 3.26
C ARG A 424 14.51 23.00 2.18
N GLY A 425 13.82 21.94 2.58
CA GLY A 425 13.34 20.86 1.70
C GLY A 425 13.97 19.52 2.03
N THR A 426 13.48 18.44 1.40
CA THR A 426 13.83 17.06 1.76
C THR A 426 14.14 16.17 0.57
N GLY A 427 13.98 16.68 -0.66
CA GLY A 427 14.21 15.93 -1.89
C GLY A 427 14.00 16.80 -3.13
N CYS A 428 13.97 16.18 -4.29
CA CYS A 428 13.68 16.84 -5.55
C CYS A 428 12.27 16.46 -6.05
N VAL A 429 11.45 17.46 -6.29
CA VAL A 429 10.08 17.29 -6.80
C VAL A 429 9.99 17.89 -8.20
N PHE A 430 9.51 17.12 -9.16
CA PHE A 430 9.22 17.58 -10.52
C PHE A 430 7.73 17.40 -10.87
N ASN A 431 7.19 18.19 -11.80
CA ASN A 431 5.76 18.25 -12.07
C ASN A 431 5.36 17.46 -13.33
N ASP A 432 6.03 17.73 -14.44
CA ASP A 432 5.62 17.21 -15.73
C ASP A 432 5.93 15.72 -15.88
N TYR A 433 5.00 14.97 -16.46
CA TYR A 433 5.20 13.54 -16.74
C TYR A 433 5.88 13.37 -18.11
N ASP A 434 7.15 13.74 -18.18
CA ASP A 434 7.96 13.61 -19.39
C ASP A 434 9.45 13.35 -19.11
N ALA A 435 10.18 12.92 -20.11
CA ALA A 435 11.61 12.60 -20.00
C ALA A 435 12.50 13.85 -19.73
N PRO A 436 12.22 15.04 -20.26
CA PRO A 436 12.94 16.27 -19.89
C PRO A 436 12.87 16.61 -18.41
N ALA A 437 11.67 16.49 -17.78
CA ALA A 437 11.50 16.77 -16.35
C ALA A 437 12.29 15.80 -15.45
N VAL A 438 12.26 14.52 -15.77
CA VAL A 438 13.08 13.51 -15.03
C VAL A 438 14.56 13.79 -15.22
N ARG A 439 15.01 14.13 -16.43
CA ARG A 439 16.40 14.46 -16.72
C ARG A 439 16.86 15.70 -15.96
N TRP A 440 16.00 16.73 -15.89
CA TRP A 440 16.26 17.92 -15.06
C TRP A 440 16.39 17.55 -13.60
N ALA A 441 15.46 16.77 -13.05
CA ALA A 441 15.46 16.38 -11.65
C ALA A 441 16.72 15.58 -11.26
N ILE A 442 17.11 14.59 -12.09
CA ILE A 442 18.34 13.82 -11.86
C ILE A 442 19.57 14.74 -11.89
N ASN A 443 19.73 15.58 -12.90
CA ASN A 443 20.85 16.53 -12.98
C ASN A 443 20.90 17.46 -11.76
N THR A 444 19.77 18.01 -11.36
CA THR A 444 19.64 18.90 -10.20
C THR A 444 20.17 18.23 -8.93
N VAL A 445 19.76 16.98 -8.67
CA VAL A 445 20.20 16.26 -7.46
C VAL A 445 21.68 15.84 -7.55
N LEU A 446 22.17 15.49 -8.73
CA LEU A 446 23.60 15.23 -8.94
C LEU A 446 24.45 16.48 -8.67
N ASP A 447 23.96 17.66 -9.05
CA ASP A 447 24.64 18.93 -8.76
C ASP A 447 24.58 19.27 -7.26
N TRP A 448 23.47 19.02 -6.56
CA TRP A 448 23.39 19.16 -5.10
C TRP A 448 24.33 18.20 -4.37
N HIS A 449 24.47 16.96 -4.85
CA HIS A 449 25.38 15.97 -4.27
C HIS A 449 26.84 16.40 -4.38
N ALA A 450 27.20 17.09 -5.45
CA ALA A 450 28.56 17.60 -5.66
C ALA A 450 28.94 18.79 -4.73
N ASP A 451 27.95 19.46 -4.11
CA ASP A 451 28.18 20.55 -3.14
C ASP A 451 27.81 20.10 -1.70
N PRO A 452 28.83 19.87 -0.83
CA PRO A 452 28.56 19.46 0.55
C PRO A 452 27.72 20.48 1.35
N ARG A 453 27.68 21.74 0.97
CA ARG A 453 26.86 22.77 1.62
C ARG A 453 25.37 22.61 1.32
N CYS A 454 25.04 22.00 0.19
CA CYS A 454 23.68 21.60 -0.15
C CYS A 454 23.35 20.21 0.40
N TRP A 455 24.27 19.25 0.20
CA TRP A 455 24.01 17.83 0.45
C TRP A 455 23.80 17.50 1.93
N MET A 456 24.67 18.00 2.82
CA MET A 456 24.56 17.69 4.25
C MET A 456 23.28 18.23 4.91
N PRO A 457 22.90 19.51 4.72
CA PRO A 457 21.61 20.00 5.22
C PRO A 457 20.40 19.25 4.65
N LEU A 458 20.44 18.89 3.36
CA LEU A 458 19.37 18.13 2.70
C LEU A 458 19.17 16.76 3.35
N MET A 459 20.25 16.02 3.59
CA MET A 459 20.19 14.72 4.29
C MET A 459 19.66 14.89 5.73
N GLN A 460 20.11 15.87 6.47
CA GLN A 460 19.64 16.16 7.83
C GLN A 460 18.14 16.50 7.85
N ASN A 461 17.68 17.33 6.92
CA ASN A 461 16.27 17.66 6.78
C ASN A 461 15.42 16.42 6.46
N ALA A 462 15.94 15.55 5.57
CA ALA A 462 15.27 14.30 5.21
C ALA A 462 15.11 13.40 6.43
N MET A 463 16.19 13.11 7.15
CA MET A 463 16.20 12.23 8.31
C MET A 463 15.41 12.77 9.51
N ALA A 464 15.19 14.08 9.58
CA ALA A 464 14.39 14.73 10.63
C ALA A 464 12.88 14.56 10.44
N LYS A 465 12.40 14.04 9.28
CA LYS A 465 10.97 13.81 9.06
C LYS A 465 10.47 12.62 9.88
N ASP A 466 9.27 12.79 10.43
CA ASP A 466 8.58 11.75 11.18
C ASP A 466 7.29 11.34 10.43
N PHE A 467 7.29 10.12 9.89
CA PHE A 467 6.14 9.45 9.28
C PHE A 467 5.70 8.23 10.10
N SER A 468 5.98 8.20 11.40
CA SER A 468 5.59 7.06 12.26
C SER A 468 4.08 6.85 12.30
N TRP A 469 3.68 5.60 12.48
CA TRP A 469 2.28 5.25 12.72
C TRP A 469 1.70 5.92 13.97
N THR A 470 2.50 6.28 14.94
CA THR A 470 2.07 7.02 16.15
C THR A 470 1.36 8.33 15.80
N ARG A 471 1.78 8.99 14.72
CA ARG A 471 1.14 10.19 14.21
C ARG A 471 -0.11 9.86 13.41
N GLN A 472 -0.01 8.96 12.44
CA GLN A 472 -1.08 8.68 11.48
C GLN A 472 -2.30 8.00 12.13
N ILE A 473 -2.08 7.18 13.14
CA ILE A 473 -3.18 6.48 13.82
C ILE A 473 -4.18 7.42 14.51
N ARG A 474 -3.73 8.61 14.91
CA ARG A 474 -4.60 9.63 15.52
C ARG A 474 -5.61 10.21 14.52
N GLU A 475 -5.22 10.29 13.25
CA GLU A 475 -6.12 10.74 12.17
C GLU A 475 -7.20 9.69 11.91
N TYR A 476 -6.83 8.39 11.92
CA TYR A 476 -7.82 7.31 11.85
C TYR A 476 -8.76 7.29 13.07
N ASP A 477 -8.26 7.44 14.30
CA ASP A 477 -9.12 7.53 15.51
C ASP A 477 -10.10 8.70 15.41
N SER A 478 -9.64 9.86 14.96
CA SER A 478 -10.48 11.03 14.74
C SER A 478 -11.57 10.78 13.70
N LEU A 479 -11.22 10.13 12.58
CA LEU A 479 -12.16 9.78 11.52
C LEU A 479 -13.21 8.79 12.01
N TYR A 480 -12.84 7.73 12.74
CA TYR A 480 -13.81 6.77 13.28
C TYR A 480 -14.79 7.43 14.23
N ARG A 481 -14.32 8.32 15.11
CA ARG A 481 -15.20 9.04 16.05
C ARG A 481 -16.17 9.96 15.34
N SER A 482 -15.73 10.61 14.27
CA SER A 482 -16.62 11.47 13.49
C SER A 482 -17.76 10.68 12.82
N LEU A 483 -17.48 9.43 12.35
CA LEU A 483 -18.51 8.58 11.77
C LEU A 483 -19.58 8.09 12.77
N ILE A 484 -19.20 7.93 14.04
CA ILE A 484 -20.14 7.48 15.08
C ILE A 484 -21.03 8.62 15.56
N THR A 485 -20.51 9.85 15.53
CA THR A 485 -21.25 11.04 16.00
C THR A 485 -22.13 11.65 14.90
N ALA A 486 -21.92 11.31 13.65
CA ALA A 486 -22.74 11.69 12.49
C ALA A 486 -23.97 10.76 12.37
#